data_bd20ed0c1c4b2fc845dc551f78a16990
#
_entry.id   bd20ed0c1c4b2fc845dc551f78a16990
#
_cell.length_a   1.000
_cell.length_b   1.000
_cell.length_c   1.000
_cell.angle_alpha   90.00
_cell.angle_beta   90.00
_cell.angle_gamma   90.00
#
_symmetry.space_group_name_H-M   'P 1'
#
loop_
_entity.id
_entity.type
_entity.pdbx_description
1 polymer ?
#
loop_
_entity_poly.entity_id
_entity_poly.type
_entity_poly.pdbx_seq_one_letter_code
_entity_poly.pdbx_strand_id
1 'polypeptide(L)'
;MNVVRKDIDNCNAIISIEISKENYSEKVEKSLKEYRRKANIPGFRPGMVPVGLINKMYGKAILAEELNKLCSDALYNYVKDNKINMLGEPLPNETEQENLDLDNQKDFVFTFDIGLVPEFSVEFDKNTELPYYNIEITKELEDKQIKMYQSQFGSYVAVAESEENNLLKGDILEIGEGDFKVLDAVITPKYMKDENQKALFLGKKIGDTIIFNPVTAFENKYEISSLLNVAKEKIDDYNRDFQYVIKEITKHQEAEINQELFDKVFGKDVVKGETEFRAKINENLQKSYIDDSDYKFTIDLKEHFLKKIADVVFPVAFLKRWLLAANRDMTEEKIDNEFDKMLDYLKWDLIKKQIAEKNTLSIENEDVMACAKQIARIQFAQYGMNNLPDEMVENYAQKILEQENSKNDLYEKAFENKVIALAKEQIKVSKKNVSVEEFNKFFQ
;
A
#
# COMPACT_ATOMS: atom_id res chain seq x y z
N MET A 1 24.16 6.47 -38.64
CA MET A 1 22.78 6.31 -38.11
C MET A 1 22.04 7.60 -38.26
N ASN A 2 20.81 7.55 -38.72
CA ASN A 2 19.95 8.70 -38.86
C ASN A 2 18.73 8.49 -37.94
N VAL A 3 18.35 9.48 -37.16
CA VAL A 3 17.20 9.40 -36.25
C VAL A 3 16.27 10.55 -36.58
N VAL A 4 15.03 10.24 -36.91
CA VAL A 4 14.01 11.19 -37.31
C VAL A 4 12.81 11.08 -36.41
N ARG A 5 12.31 12.20 -35.89
CA ARG A 5 11.04 12.30 -35.17
C ARG A 5 9.96 12.87 -36.08
N LYS A 6 8.80 12.27 -36.06
CA LYS A 6 7.58 12.70 -36.72
C LYS A 6 6.49 12.87 -35.66
N ASP A 7 6.10 14.10 -35.39
CA ASP A 7 5.00 14.36 -34.48
C ASP A 7 3.66 14.02 -35.16
N ILE A 8 2.82 13.24 -34.48
CA ILE A 8 1.49 12.87 -34.92
C ILE A 8 0.49 13.89 -34.40
N ASP A 9 0.61 14.23 -33.12
CA ASP A 9 -0.15 15.27 -32.44
C ASP A 9 0.66 15.85 -31.27
N ASN A 10 0.02 16.59 -30.37
CA ASN A 10 0.71 17.24 -29.24
C ASN A 10 1.25 16.27 -28.18
N CYS A 11 0.77 15.03 -28.17
CA CYS A 11 1.15 14.04 -27.14
C CYS A 11 1.59 12.68 -27.70
N ASN A 12 1.62 12.52 -29.05
CA ASN A 12 2.08 11.32 -29.71
C ASN A 12 3.10 11.64 -30.81
N ALA A 13 4.18 10.91 -30.87
CA ALA A 13 5.14 11.00 -31.94
C ALA A 13 5.73 9.63 -32.30
N ILE A 14 6.32 9.55 -33.46
CA ILE A 14 7.03 8.39 -33.98
C ILE A 14 8.52 8.74 -34.10
N ILE A 15 9.39 7.85 -33.62
CA ILE A 15 10.83 7.95 -33.82
C ILE A 15 11.25 6.82 -34.75
N SER A 16 11.86 7.17 -35.91
CA SER A 16 12.41 6.23 -36.84
C SER A 16 13.95 6.29 -36.80
N ILE A 17 14.60 5.13 -36.68
CA ILE A 17 16.04 4.97 -36.56
C ILE A 17 16.54 4.15 -37.75
N GLU A 18 17.30 4.77 -38.60
CA GLU A 18 17.92 4.12 -39.73
C GLU A 18 19.36 3.71 -39.41
N ILE A 19 19.66 2.43 -39.52
CA ILE A 19 20.94 1.81 -39.24
C ILE A 19 21.48 1.23 -40.54
N SER A 20 22.45 1.91 -41.18
CA SER A 20 23.12 1.43 -42.36
C SER A 20 24.15 0.35 -42.03
N LYS A 21 24.54 -0.44 -43.07
CA LYS A 21 25.53 -1.50 -42.91
C LYS A 21 26.82 -1.03 -42.26
N GLU A 22 27.27 0.18 -42.55
CA GLU A 22 28.49 0.76 -42.01
C GLU A 22 28.44 0.94 -40.49
N ASN A 23 27.25 1.14 -39.93
CA ASN A 23 27.09 1.36 -38.51
C ASN A 23 27.24 0.09 -37.64
N TYR A 24 26.97 -1.09 -38.20
CA TYR A 24 26.96 -2.33 -37.45
C TYR A 24 28.01 -3.37 -37.87
N SER A 25 28.54 -3.32 -39.13
CA SER A 25 29.36 -4.38 -39.69
C SER A 25 30.61 -4.69 -38.85
N GLU A 26 31.33 -3.67 -38.39
CA GLU A 26 32.51 -3.84 -37.54
C GLU A 26 32.14 -4.43 -36.16
N LYS A 27 31.03 -3.99 -35.56
CA LYS A 27 30.55 -4.49 -34.28
C LYS A 27 30.16 -5.97 -34.39
N VAL A 28 29.40 -6.33 -35.42
CA VAL A 28 28.98 -7.73 -35.68
C VAL A 28 30.23 -8.63 -35.92
N GLU A 29 31.21 -8.18 -36.68
CA GLU A 29 32.46 -8.95 -36.87
C GLU A 29 33.21 -9.15 -35.54
N LYS A 30 33.27 -8.13 -34.69
CA LYS A 30 33.90 -8.23 -33.38
C LYS A 30 33.13 -9.22 -32.48
N SER A 31 31.83 -9.13 -32.42
CA SER A 31 30.98 -10.03 -31.63
C SER A 31 31.05 -11.47 -32.15
N LEU A 32 31.09 -11.69 -33.47
CA LEU A 32 31.33 -13.01 -34.06
C LEU A 32 32.72 -13.60 -33.66
N LYS A 33 33.77 -12.77 -33.63
CA LYS A 33 35.11 -13.21 -33.17
C LYS A 33 35.12 -13.56 -31.69
N GLU A 34 34.43 -12.79 -30.84
CA GLU A 34 34.31 -13.06 -29.42
C GLU A 34 33.48 -14.33 -29.15
N TYR A 35 32.38 -14.48 -29.87
CA TYR A 35 31.51 -15.68 -29.74
C TYR A 35 32.28 -16.93 -30.19
N ARG A 36 33.06 -16.88 -31.27
CA ARG A 36 33.92 -17.97 -31.74
C ARG A 36 34.88 -18.45 -30.64
N ARG A 37 35.46 -17.52 -29.86
CA ARG A 37 36.39 -17.86 -28.77
C ARG A 37 35.69 -18.63 -27.61
N LYS A 38 34.43 -18.34 -27.36
CA LYS A 38 33.63 -18.91 -26.25
C LYS A 38 32.80 -20.12 -26.65
N ALA A 39 32.50 -20.26 -27.95
CA ALA A 39 31.60 -21.31 -28.45
C ALA A 39 32.19 -22.70 -28.25
N ASN A 40 31.40 -23.58 -27.63
CA ASN A 40 31.70 -25.00 -27.49
C ASN A 40 30.87 -25.79 -28.52
N ILE A 41 31.46 -26.15 -29.63
CA ILE A 41 30.80 -26.88 -30.73
C ILE A 41 31.40 -28.28 -30.83
N PRO A 42 30.59 -29.36 -30.78
CA PRO A 42 31.08 -30.72 -30.91
C PRO A 42 31.94 -30.91 -32.16
N GLY A 43 33.09 -31.51 -31.99
CA GLY A 43 34.07 -31.73 -33.08
C GLY A 43 35.09 -30.60 -33.30
N PHE A 44 34.99 -29.50 -32.56
CA PHE A 44 35.98 -28.39 -32.67
C PHE A 44 36.50 -27.99 -31.28
N ARG A 45 37.79 -27.69 -31.25
CA ARG A 45 38.39 -27.08 -30.03
C ARG A 45 37.90 -25.64 -29.90
N PRO A 46 37.56 -25.16 -28.66
CA PRO A 46 37.18 -23.77 -28.43
C PRO A 46 38.13 -22.78 -29.10
N GLY A 47 37.60 -21.81 -29.83
CA GLY A 47 38.36 -20.83 -30.59
C GLY A 47 38.85 -21.29 -31.99
N MET A 48 38.75 -22.58 -32.33
CA MET A 48 39.20 -23.12 -33.62
C MET A 48 38.08 -23.44 -34.61
N VAL A 49 36.85 -23.10 -34.26
CA VAL A 49 35.68 -23.26 -35.16
C VAL A 49 35.87 -22.36 -36.40
N PRO A 50 35.62 -22.85 -37.64
CA PRO A 50 35.64 -22.00 -38.83
C PRO A 50 34.66 -20.83 -38.72
N VAL A 51 35.11 -19.63 -39.12
CA VAL A 51 34.28 -18.40 -39.06
C VAL A 51 32.97 -18.57 -39.84
N GLY A 52 33.04 -19.20 -41.02
CA GLY A 52 31.84 -19.45 -41.84
C GLY A 52 30.80 -20.33 -41.15
N LEU A 53 31.20 -21.32 -40.32
CA LEU A 53 30.29 -22.16 -39.55
C LEU A 53 29.64 -21.36 -38.41
N ILE A 54 30.40 -20.56 -37.68
CA ILE A 54 29.90 -19.65 -36.65
C ILE A 54 28.89 -18.67 -37.25
N ASN A 55 29.23 -18.06 -38.37
CA ASN A 55 28.33 -17.10 -39.03
C ASN A 55 27.03 -17.77 -39.49
N LYS A 56 27.12 -19.00 -40.04
CA LYS A 56 25.90 -19.76 -40.42
C LYS A 56 25.01 -20.13 -39.23
N MET A 57 25.62 -20.46 -38.08
CA MET A 57 24.87 -20.91 -36.90
C MET A 57 24.33 -19.75 -36.07
N TYR A 58 25.09 -18.67 -35.91
CA TYR A 58 24.83 -17.61 -34.93
C TYR A 58 24.83 -16.20 -35.56
N GLY A 59 25.18 -16.05 -36.84
CA GLY A 59 25.32 -14.74 -37.47
C GLY A 59 24.06 -13.89 -37.42
N LYS A 60 22.88 -14.49 -37.66
CA LYS A 60 21.60 -13.78 -37.57
C LYS A 60 21.29 -13.33 -36.15
N ALA A 61 21.50 -14.19 -35.15
CA ALA A 61 21.25 -13.84 -33.76
C ALA A 61 22.18 -12.72 -33.28
N ILE A 62 23.44 -12.79 -33.63
CA ILE A 62 24.45 -11.75 -33.31
C ILE A 62 24.13 -10.44 -34.03
N LEU A 63 23.74 -10.50 -35.31
CA LEU A 63 23.28 -9.31 -36.04
C LEU A 63 22.07 -8.65 -35.35
N ALA A 64 21.05 -9.45 -34.99
CA ALA A 64 19.88 -8.94 -34.31
C ALA A 64 20.23 -8.32 -32.95
N GLU A 65 21.13 -8.95 -32.19
CA GLU A 65 21.59 -8.43 -30.89
C GLU A 65 22.30 -7.08 -31.04
N GLU A 66 23.23 -6.98 -32.00
CA GLU A 66 23.98 -5.74 -32.25
C GLU A 66 23.07 -4.61 -32.81
N LEU A 67 22.09 -4.95 -33.66
CA LEU A 67 21.12 -3.98 -34.15
C LEU A 67 20.24 -3.47 -33.01
N ASN A 68 19.74 -4.37 -32.16
CA ASN A 68 18.94 -3.97 -31.01
C ASN A 68 19.72 -3.05 -30.06
N LYS A 69 20.99 -3.37 -29.79
CA LYS A 69 21.85 -2.54 -28.95
C LYS A 69 22.09 -1.15 -29.55
N LEU A 70 22.40 -1.10 -30.83
CA LEU A 70 22.60 0.15 -31.56
C LEU A 70 21.35 1.00 -31.59
N CYS A 71 20.19 0.36 -31.81
CA CYS A 71 18.90 1.00 -31.85
C CYS A 71 18.54 1.60 -30.47
N SER A 72 18.69 0.82 -29.40
CA SER A 72 18.45 1.28 -28.03
C SER A 72 19.35 2.44 -27.64
N ASP A 73 20.66 2.35 -27.95
CA ASP A 73 21.62 3.42 -27.68
C ASP A 73 21.26 4.71 -28.46
N ALA A 74 20.89 4.58 -29.75
CA ALA A 74 20.51 5.71 -30.60
C ALA A 74 19.21 6.40 -30.08
N LEU A 75 18.22 5.60 -29.72
CA LEU A 75 16.96 6.08 -29.17
C LEU A 75 17.17 6.83 -27.85
N TYR A 76 17.90 6.21 -26.92
CA TYR A 76 18.20 6.82 -25.63
C TYR A 76 18.95 8.16 -25.79
N ASN A 77 20.00 8.18 -26.62
CA ASN A 77 20.78 9.39 -26.85
C ASN A 77 19.91 10.49 -27.51
N TYR A 78 19.10 10.14 -28.50
CA TYR A 78 18.22 11.09 -29.18
C TYR A 78 17.22 11.74 -28.23
N VAL A 79 16.57 10.94 -27.38
CA VAL A 79 15.63 11.40 -26.36
C VAL A 79 16.31 12.35 -25.39
N LYS A 80 17.50 11.97 -24.90
CA LYS A 80 18.28 12.75 -23.95
C LYS A 80 18.77 14.07 -24.54
N ASP A 81 19.35 14.04 -25.72
CA ASP A 81 19.98 15.21 -26.38
C ASP A 81 18.90 16.23 -26.79
N ASN A 82 17.72 15.77 -27.19
CA ASN A 82 16.59 16.62 -27.54
C ASN A 82 15.67 16.95 -26.34
N LYS A 83 16.02 16.48 -25.12
CA LYS A 83 15.25 16.72 -23.88
C LYS A 83 13.77 16.37 -24.03
N ILE A 84 13.49 15.22 -24.66
CA ILE A 84 12.11 14.77 -24.91
C ILE A 84 11.54 14.21 -23.62
N ASN A 85 10.48 14.83 -23.09
CA ASN A 85 9.76 14.33 -21.93
C ASN A 85 8.74 13.28 -22.38
N MET A 86 9.06 12.01 -22.14
CA MET A 86 8.20 10.89 -22.53
C MET A 86 7.34 10.40 -21.36
N LEU A 87 6.18 9.83 -21.70
CA LEU A 87 5.32 9.05 -20.83
C LEU A 87 5.46 7.57 -21.16
N GLY A 88 5.97 6.79 -20.23
CA GLY A 88 6.27 5.38 -20.45
C GLY A 88 7.53 5.17 -21.29
N GLU A 89 7.71 3.95 -21.77
CA GLU A 89 8.83 3.55 -22.63
C GLU A 89 8.40 3.52 -24.10
N PRO A 90 9.30 3.77 -25.06
CA PRO A 90 9.00 3.64 -26.48
C PRO A 90 8.52 2.23 -26.84
N LEU A 91 7.47 2.14 -27.63
CA LEU A 91 6.92 0.88 -28.11
C LEU A 91 7.21 0.71 -29.60
N PRO A 92 7.51 -0.51 -30.09
CA PRO A 92 7.58 -0.78 -31.51
C PRO A 92 6.30 -0.33 -32.22
N ASN A 93 6.43 0.39 -33.34
CA ASN A 93 5.28 0.81 -34.13
C ASN A 93 4.76 -0.38 -34.96
N GLU A 94 3.49 -0.76 -34.75
CA GLU A 94 2.92 -1.94 -35.38
C GLU A 94 2.54 -1.74 -36.87
N THR A 95 2.39 -0.47 -37.29
CA THR A 95 1.89 -0.14 -38.62
C THR A 95 2.99 0.33 -39.58
N GLU A 96 3.94 1.11 -39.10
CA GLU A 96 5.03 1.66 -39.93
C GLU A 96 6.33 0.85 -39.82
N GLN A 97 6.40 -0.18 -38.94
CA GLN A 97 7.58 -1.05 -38.85
C GLN A 97 7.62 -1.99 -40.06
N GLU A 98 8.64 -1.84 -40.86
CA GLU A 98 8.90 -2.73 -42.00
C GLU A 98 9.32 -4.14 -41.50
N ASN A 99 9.01 -5.17 -42.30
CA ASN A 99 9.50 -6.51 -42.03
C ASN A 99 11.01 -6.57 -42.22
N LEU A 100 11.72 -6.94 -41.16
CA LEU A 100 13.18 -6.99 -41.15
C LEU A 100 13.69 -8.30 -41.78
N ASP A 101 14.30 -8.21 -42.97
CA ASP A 101 14.98 -9.35 -43.62
C ASP A 101 16.48 -9.33 -43.27
N LEU A 102 16.84 -10.04 -42.20
CA LEU A 102 18.23 -10.16 -41.74
C LEU A 102 19.16 -10.92 -42.72
N ASP A 103 18.63 -11.58 -43.75
CA ASP A 103 19.41 -12.29 -44.73
C ASP A 103 19.85 -11.42 -45.90
N ASN A 104 18.98 -10.58 -46.42
CA ASN A 104 19.15 -9.86 -47.67
C ASN A 104 19.24 -8.35 -47.51
N GLN A 105 18.68 -7.81 -46.41
CA GLN A 105 18.65 -6.38 -46.14
C GLN A 105 20.00 -5.91 -45.58
N LYS A 106 20.44 -4.73 -45.98
CA LYS A 106 21.71 -4.11 -45.52
C LYS A 106 21.50 -2.92 -44.63
N ASP A 107 20.39 -2.22 -44.83
CA ASP A 107 20.01 -1.05 -44.05
C ASP A 107 18.68 -1.35 -43.37
N PHE A 108 18.58 -1.06 -42.08
CA PHE A 108 17.45 -1.41 -41.23
C PHE A 108 16.80 -0.14 -40.70
N VAL A 109 15.49 -0.10 -40.72
CA VAL A 109 14.71 0.98 -40.14
C VAL A 109 13.87 0.43 -38.97
N PHE A 110 14.07 0.99 -37.80
CA PHE A 110 13.30 0.67 -36.60
C PHE A 110 12.42 1.86 -36.27
N THR A 111 11.14 1.59 -36.05
CA THR A 111 10.15 2.63 -35.83
C THR A 111 9.46 2.41 -34.47
N PHE A 112 9.41 3.46 -33.67
CA PHE A 112 8.86 3.43 -32.32
C PHE A 112 7.80 4.50 -32.12
N ASP A 113 6.70 4.12 -31.48
CA ASP A 113 5.74 5.05 -30.92
C ASP A 113 6.25 5.57 -29.58
N ILE A 114 6.10 6.85 -29.34
CA ILE A 114 6.36 7.48 -28.05
C ILE A 114 5.17 8.32 -27.60
N GLY A 115 4.82 8.21 -26.32
CA GLY A 115 3.92 9.14 -25.66
C GLY A 115 4.70 10.33 -25.12
N LEU A 116 4.20 11.52 -25.28
CA LEU A 116 4.82 12.76 -24.84
C LEU A 116 4.06 13.35 -23.65
N VAL A 117 4.77 13.95 -22.71
CA VAL A 117 4.16 14.78 -21.67
C VAL A 117 3.50 15.97 -22.35
N PRO A 118 2.17 16.16 -22.20
CA PRO A 118 1.49 17.30 -22.78
C PRO A 118 1.94 18.61 -22.12
N GLU A 119 1.87 19.70 -22.86
CA GLU A 119 2.15 21.02 -22.31
C GLU A 119 0.96 21.51 -21.46
N PHE A 120 1.23 21.81 -20.20
CA PHE A 120 0.30 22.49 -19.30
C PHE A 120 1.10 23.34 -18.31
N SER A 121 0.44 24.27 -17.64
CA SER A 121 1.09 25.10 -16.62
C SER A 121 0.25 25.14 -15.37
N VAL A 122 0.84 24.73 -14.25
CA VAL A 122 0.25 24.82 -12.92
C VAL A 122 1.21 25.52 -11.98
N GLU A 123 0.66 26.26 -11.04
CA GLU A 123 1.41 26.92 -9.98
C GLU A 123 0.54 27.08 -8.74
N PHE A 124 1.17 27.14 -7.57
CA PHE A 124 0.51 27.57 -6.35
C PHE A 124 0.45 29.09 -6.33
N ASP A 125 -0.72 29.65 -6.11
CA ASP A 125 -0.92 31.09 -5.96
C ASP A 125 -1.96 31.39 -4.88
N LYS A 126 -1.94 32.61 -4.36
CA LYS A 126 -2.87 33.05 -3.30
C LYS A 126 -4.31 33.23 -3.76
N ASN A 127 -4.62 33.14 -5.06
CA ASN A 127 -5.97 33.12 -5.57
C ASN A 127 -6.58 31.73 -5.47
N THR A 128 -5.73 30.70 -5.35
CA THR A 128 -6.20 29.34 -5.06
C THR A 128 -6.57 29.25 -3.59
N GLU A 129 -7.87 29.08 -3.30
CA GLU A 129 -8.37 28.91 -1.93
C GLU A 129 -8.86 27.47 -1.72
N LEU A 130 -8.32 26.80 -0.70
CA LEU A 130 -8.75 25.46 -0.31
C LEU A 130 -9.12 25.41 1.17
N PRO A 131 -10.14 24.62 1.54
CA PRO A 131 -10.51 24.43 2.94
C PRO A 131 -9.45 23.59 3.67
N TYR A 132 -9.23 23.90 4.92
CA TYR A 132 -8.50 23.08 5.86
C TYR A 132 -9.41 22.79 7.07
N TYR A 133 -9.78 21.56 7.26
CA TYR A 133 -10.75 21.18 8.28
C TYR A 133 -10.04 20.92 9.61
N ASN A 134 -10.33 21.75 10.58
CA ASN A 134 -9.83 21.65 11.95
C ASN A 134 -10.85 20.83 12.75
N ILE A 135 -10.48 19.64 13.18
CA ILE A 135 -11.38 18.80 13.96
C ILE A 135 -11.35 19.25 15.43
N GLU A 136 -12.53 19.62 15.96
CA GLU A 136 -12.67 20.09 17.32
C GLU A 136 -12.62 18.91 18.30
N ILE A 137 -11.74 18.99 19.29
CA ILE A 137 -11.67 18.02 20.38
C ILE A 137 -12.61 18.45 21.48
N THR A 138 -13.77 17.80 21.53
CA THR A 138 -14.75 18.02 22.57
C THR A 138 -14.41 17.21 23.83
N LYS A 139 -14.97 17.61 24.97
CA LYS A 139 -14.83 16.86 26.22
C LYS A 139 -15.40 15.44 26.09
N GLU A 140 -16.48 15.27 25.34
CA GLU A 140 -17.08 13.95 25.08
C GLU A 140 -16.12 13.04 24.32
N LEU A 141 -15.36 13.58 23.38
CA LEU A 141 -14.37 12.82 22.63
C LEU A 141 -13.18 12.40 23.54
N GLU A 142 -12.73 13.31 24.39
CA GLU A 142 -11.72 13.02 25.42
C GLU A 142 -12.21 11.91 26.37
N ASP A 143 -13.42 12.06 26.94
CA ASP A 143 -13.99 11.07 27.85
C ASP A 143 -14.20 9.71 27.18
N LYS A 144 -14.58 9.69 25.90
CA LYS A 144 -14.69 8.45 25.10
C LYS A 144 -13.32 7.76 24.95
N GLN A 145 -12.28 8.52 24.71
CA GLN A 145 -10.92 7.99 24.61
C GLN A 145 -10.44 7.42 25.95
N ILE A 146 -10.72 8.13 27.05
CA ILE A 146 -10.40 7.66 28.41
C ILE A 146 -11.12 6.35 28.70
N LYS A 147 -12.42 6.28 28.38
CA LYS A 147 -13.23 5.07 28.58
C LYS A 147 -12.70 3.88 27.75
N MET A 148 -12.23 4.14 26.55
CA MET A 148 -11.58 3.12 25.73
C MET A 148 -10.31 2.58 26.43
N TYR A 149 -9.47 3.44 27.00
CA TYR A 149 -8.30 3.02 27.77
C TYR A 149 -8.68 2.27 29.05
N GLN A 150 -9.71 2.73 29.80
CA GLN A 150 -10.21 2.02 30.96
C GLN A 150 -10.69 0.62 30.63
N SER A 151 -11.37 0.45 29.50
CA SER A 151 -11.82 -0.86 29.00
C SER A 151 -10.64 -1.73 28.54
N GLN A 152 -9.70 -1.17 27.79
CA GLN A 152 -8.55 -1.89 27.27
C GLN A 152 -7.60 -2.42 28.38
N PHE A 153 -7.38 -1.62 29.42
CA PHE A 153 -6.48 -1.92 30.53
C PHE A 153 -7.21 -2.41 31.79
N GLY A 154 -8.50 -2.72 31.66
CA GLY A 154 -9.28 -3.37 32.67
C GLY A 154 -8.81 -4.78 33.00
N SER A 155 -9.39 -5.36 33.99
CA SER A 155 -9.06 -6.72 34.44
C SER A 155 -10.32 -7.57 34.63
N TYR A 156 -10.16 -8.89 34.61
CA TYR A 156 -11.24 -9.79 34.94
C TYR A 156 -11.20 -10.10 36.44
N VAL A 157 -12.29 -9.80 37.12
CA VAL A 157 -12.47 -10.06 38.57
C VAL A 157 -13.48 -11.17 38.81
N ALA A 158 -13.19 -12.05 39.78
CA ALA A 158 -14.11 -13.13 40.14
C ALA A 158 -15.42 -12.55 40.75
N VAL A 159 -16.54 -13.11 40.32
CA VAL A 159 -17.86 -12.78 40.86
C VAL A 159 -18.59 -14.02 41.34
N ALA A 160 -19.53 -13.83 42.29
CA ALA A 160 -20.24 -14.94 42.94
C ALA A 160 -21.35 -15.56 42.09
N GLU A 161 -21.99 -14.76 41.26
CA GLU A 161 -23.10 -15.18 40.39
C GLU A 161 -22.93 -14.62 38.97
N SER A 162 -23.40 -15.40 38.01
CA SER A 162 -23.29 -15.05 36.58
C SER A 162 -24.34 -14.05 36.15
N GLU A 163 -23.88 -13.05 35.39
CA GLU A 163 -24.68 -12.05 34.67
C GLU A 163 -24.43 -12.20 33.16
N GLU A 164 -25.23 -11.51 32.33
CA GLU A 164 -25.17 -11.60 30.88
C GLU A 164 -23.78 -11.29 30.29
N ASN A 165 -23.08 -10.31 30.88
CA ASN A 165 -21.75 -9.85 30.38
C ASN A 165 -20.56 -10.57 31.05
N ASN A 166 -20.83 -11.57 31.89
CA ASN A 166 -19.76 -12.29 32.55
C ASN A 166 -19.17 -13.35 31.64
N LEU A 167 -17.90 -13.67 31.90
CA LEU A 167 -17.18 -14.71 31.25
C LEU A 167 -17.18 -15.93 32.17
N LEU A 168 -17.85 -16.99 31.72
CA LEU A 168 -17.94 -18.25 32.42
C LEU A 168 -16.94 -19.21 31.84
N LYS A 169 -16.02 -19.73 32.66
CA LYS A 169 -15.09 -20.79 32.30
C LYS A 169 -15.54 -22.10 32.94
N GLY A 170 -15.62 -23.15 32.14
CA GLY A 170 -16.11 -24.44 32.62
C GLY A 170 -15.85 -25.57 31.65
N ASP A 171 -16.31 -26.78 32.00
CA ASP A 171 -16.17 -27.97 31.18
C ASP A 171 -17.48 -28.29 30.47
N ILE A 172 -17.42 -28.53 29.15
CA ILE A 172 -18.53 -29.10 28.38
C ILE A 172 -18.36 -30.61 28.37
N LEU A 173 -19.40 -31.33 28.82
CA LEU A 173 -19.40 -32.79 28.91
C LEU A 173 -20.61 -33.34 28.18
N GLU A 174 -20.45 -34.48 27.52
CA GLU A 174 -21.55 -35.21 26.92
C GLU A 174 -22.49 -35.79 28.01
N ILE A 175 -23.78 -35.80 27.72
CA ILE A 175 -24.77 -36.39 28.63
C ILE A 175 -24.91 -37.89 28.31
N GLY A 176 -24.72 -38.78 29.33
CA GLY A 176 -24.81 -40.22 29.21
C GLY A 176 -23.42 -40.89 29.11
N GLU A 177 -23.33 -41.99 28.32
CA GLU A 177 -22.10 -42.82 28.22
C GLU A 177 -21.10 -42.32 27.17
N GLY A 178 -21.26 -41.11 26.65
CA GLY A 178 -20.36 -40.53 25.65
C GLY A 178 -19.05 -39.99 26.22
N ASP A 179 -17.98 -40.03 25.41
CA ASP A 179 -16.62 -39.58 25.82
C ASP A 179 -16.31 -38.11 25.38
N PHE A 180 -17.24 -37.41 24.76
CA PHE A 180 -16.97 -36.05 24.29
C PHE A 180 -16.86 -35.08 25.47
N LYS A 181 -15.73 -34.34 25.49
CA LYS A 181 -15.47 -33.32 26.49
C LYS A 181 -14.63 -32.17 25.93
N VAL A 182 -14.94 -30.97 26.35
CA VAL A 182 -14.10 -29.78 26.15
C VAL A 182 -13.80 -29.19 27.53
N LEU A 183 -12.54 -29.17 27.87
CA LEU A 183 -12.11 -28.61 29.17
C LEU A 183 -11.86 -27.12 29.03
N ASP A 184 -12.17 -26.38 30.10
CA ASP A 184 -11.93 -24.94 30.20
C ASP A 184 -12.57 -24.12 29.07
N ALA A 185 -13.72 -24.56 28.56
CA ALA A 185 -14.50 -23.84 27.57
C ALA A 185 -15.01 -22.50 28.15
N VAL A 186 -14.95 -21.46 27.36
CA VAL A 186 -15.34 -20.12 27.78
C VAL A 186 -16.64 -19.71 27.10
N ILE A 187 -17.62 -19.32 27.90
CA ILE A 187 -18.93 -18.86 27.46
C ILE A 187 -19.22 -17.49 28.04
N THR A 188 -19.69 -16.58 27.18
CA THR A 188 -20.30 -15.29 27.60
C THR A 188 -21.75 -15.28 27.15
N PRO A 189 -22.74 -15.30 28.08
CA PRO A 189 -24.15 -15.42 27.72
C PRO A 189 -24.66 -14.34 26.77
N LYS A 190 -24.10 -13.14 26.82
CA LYS A 190 -24.40 -12.02 25.92
C LYS A 190 -24.37 -12.38 24.43
N TYR A 191 -23.47 -13.28 24.01
CA TYR A 191 -23.31 -13.66 22.62
C TYR A 191 -24.26 -14.77 22.18
N MET A 192 -25.05 -15.34 23.11
CA MET A 192 -26.09 -16.30 22.78
C MET A 192 -27.26 -15.59 22.09
N LYS A 193 -27.75 -16.17 21.01
CA LYS A 193 -28.92 -15.66 20.26
C LYS A 193 -30.26 -16.18 20.79
N ASP A 194 -30.28 -17.42 21.23
CA ASP A 194 -31.49 -18.00 21.81
C ASP A 194 -31.66 -17.53 23.27
N GLU A 195 -32.72 -16.77 23.52
CA GLU A 195 -32.99 -16.19 24.85
C GLU A 195 -33.28 -17.27 25.92
N ASN A 196 -33.85 -18.44 25.54
CA ASN A 196 -34.08 -19.51 26.47
C ASN A 196 -32.77 -20.15 26.90
N GLN A 197 -31.85 -20.39 25.93
CA GLN A 197 -30.51 -20.91 26.24
C GLN A 197 -29.72 -19.91 27.09
N LYS A 198 -29.78 -18.63 26.76
CA LYS A 198 -29.15 -17.54 27.52
C LYS A 198 -29.60 -17.51 28.98
N ALA A 199 -30.92 -17.62 29.20
CA ALA A 199 -31.50 -17.59 30.54
C ALA A 199 -31.00 -18.70 31.46
N LEU A 200 -30.57 -19.85 30.88
CA LEU A 200 -30.01 -20.95 31.65
C LEU A 200 -28.68 -20.59 32.31
N PHE A 201 -27.98 -19.61 31.78
CA PHE A 201 -26.64 -19.18 32.23
C PHE A 201 -26.69 -18.02 33.23
N LEU A 202 -27.86 -17.41 33.50
CA LEU A 202 -27.97 -16.26 34.38
C LEU A 202 -28.22 -16.71 35.84
N GLY A 203 -27.66 -15.98 36.82
CA GLY A 203 -27.78 -16.27 38.25
C GLY A 203 -27.16 -17.57 38.69
N LYS A 204 -26.20 -18.11 37.94
CA LYS A 204 -25.50 -19.37 38.28
C LYS A 204 -24.24 -19.10 39.08
N LYS A 205 -23.84 -20.13 39.87
CA LYS A 205 -22.68 -20.10 40.76
C LYS A 205 -21.58 -21.08 40.28
N ILE A 206 -20.39 -20.91 40.79
CA ILE A 206 -19.30 -21.86 40.56
C ILE A 206 -19.74 -23.25 41.12
N GLY A 207 -19.56 -24.26 40.30
CA GLY A 207 -19.98 -25.64 40.58
C GLY A 207 -21.35 -26.00 40.04
N ASP A 208 -22.16 -25.04 39.60
CA ASP A 208 -23.44 -25.32 38.97
C ASP A 208 -23.25 -26.03 37.64
N THR A 209 -24.17 -26.94 37.32
CA THR A 209 -24.26 -27.64 36.04
C THR A 209 -25.44 -27.11 35.24
N ILE A 210 -25.17 -26.72 34.00
CA ILE A 210 -26.15 -26.22 33.05
C ILE A 210 -26.27 -27.22 31.91
N ILE A 211 -27.51 -27.57 31.54
CA ILE A 211 -27.77 -28.36 30.35
C ILE A 211 -28.18 -27.40 29.26
N PHE A 212 -27.42 -27.37 28.15
CA PHE A 212 -27.65 -26.47 27.04
C PHE A 212 -27.26 -27.09 25.70
N ASN A 213 -27.82 -26.58 24.62
CA ASN A 213 -27.46 -26.97 23.26
C ASN A 213 -26.62 -25.89 22.61
N PRO A 214 -25.31 -26.11 22.36
CA PRO A 214 -24.41 -25.13 21.77
C PRO A 214 -24.85 -24.63 20.39
N VAL A 215 -25.41 -25.54 19.55
CA VAL A 215 -25.84 -25.21 18.18
C VAL A 215 -27.10 -24.33 18.20
N THR A 216 -27.98 -24.55 19.16
CA THR A 216 -29.17 -23.71 19.36
C THR A 216 -28.81 -22.39 20.02
N ALA A 217 -27.90 -22.39 21.00
CA ALA A 217 -27.50 -21.21 21.75
C ALA A 217 -26.83 -20.13 20.89
N PHE A 218 -25.97 -20.53 19.96
CA PHE A 218 -25.18 -19.64 19.12
C PHE A 218 -25.57 -19.77 17.64
N GLU A 219 -25.62 -18.65 16.91
CA GLU A 219 -25.91 -18.65 15.46
C GLU A 219 -24.61 -18.80 14.63
N ASN A 220 -23.51 -18.32 15.18
CA ASN A 220 -22.25 -18.25 14.45
C ASN A 220 -21.50 -19.58 14.48
N LYS A 221 -21.37 -20.23 13.32
CA LYS A 221 -20.65 -21.51 13.21
C LYS A 221 -19.18 -21.44 13.65
N TYR A 222 -18.52 -20.27 13.55
CA TYR A 222 -17.15 -20.09 14.04
C TYR A 222 -17.08 -20.15 15.58
N GLU A 223 -18.04 -19.53 16.25
CA GLU A 223 -18.13 -19.55 17.72
C GLU A 223 -18.41 -20.96 18.23
N ILE A 224 -19.35 -21.67 17.60
CA ILE A 224 -19.68 -23.06 17.96
C ILE A 224 -18.46 -23.97 17.72
N SER A 225 -17.79 -23.84 16.55
CA SER A 225 -16.59 -24.59 16.23
C SER A 225 -15.47 -24.36 17.24
N SER A 226 -15.27 -23.12 17.65
CA SER A 226 -14.26 -22.75 18.65
C SER A 226 -14.65 -23.26 20.05
N LEU A 227 -15.91 -23.10 20.43
CA LEU A 227 -16.43 -23.53 21.74
C LEU A 227 -16.32 -25.05 21.93
N LEU A 228 -16.69 -25.82 20.91
CA LEU A 228 -16.68 -27.28 20.94
C LEU A 228 -15.32 -27.87 20.52
N ASN A 229 -14.39 -27.06 20.04
CA ASN A 229 -13.10 -27.49 19.48
C ASN A 229 -13.26 -28.55 18.37
N VAL A 230 -14.20 -28.33 17.46
CA VAL A 230 -14.51 -29.22 16.32
C VAL A 230 -14.46 -28.48 14.98
N ALA A 231 -14.26 -29.20 13.90
CA ALA A 231 -14.30 -28.62 12.56
C ALA A 231 -15.72 -28.12 12.24
N LYS A 232 -15.83 -27.00 11.48
CA LYS A 232 -17.12 -26.35 11.14
C LYS A 232 -18.09 -27.26 10.43
N GLU A 233 -17.56 -28.13 9.59
CA GLU A 233 -18.31 -29.11 8.80
C GLU A 233 -19.00 -30.19 9.66
N LYS A 234 -18.52 -30.35 10.92
CA LYS A 234 -19.02 -31.35 11.87
C LYS A 234 -19.95 -30.76 12.94
N ILE A 235 -20.25 -29.48 12.91
CA ILE A 235 -21.07 -28.83 13.93
C ILE A 235 -22.46 -29.46 14.03
N ASP A 236 -23.06 -29.84 12.91
CA ASP A 236 -24.39 -30.43 12.85
C ASP A 236 -24.47 -31.79 13.59
N ASP A 237 -23.35 -32.52 13.74
CA ASP A 237 -23.24 -33.75 14.50
C ASP A 237 -23.34 -33.52 16.01
N TYR A 238 -23.17 -32.25 16.45
CA TYR A 238 -23.20 -31.83 17.86
C TYR A 238 -24.46 -31.04 18.22
N ASN A 239 -25.51 -31.09 17.37
CA ASN A 239 -26.80 -30.46 17.67
C ASN A 239 -27.58 -31.32 18.68
N ARG A 240 -27.10 -31.31 19.91
CA ARG A 240 -27.67 -32.02 21.07
C ARG A 240 -27.30 -31.30 22.35
N ASP A 241 -27.91 -31.70 23.46
CA ASP A 241 -27.68 -31.13 24.77
C ASP A 241 -26.35 -31.65 25.36
N PHE A 242 -25.61 -30.74 26.02
CA PHE A 242 -24.40 -30.99 26.75
C PHE A 242 -24.55 -30.44 28.19
N GLN A 243 -23.75 -31.01 29.10
CA GLN A 243 -23.56 -30.45 30.43
C GLN A 243 -22.43 -29.44 30.40
N TYR A 244 -22.66 -28.28 30.98
CA TYR A 244 -21.62 -27.28 31.23
C TYR A 244 -21.45 -27.10 32.73
N VAL A 245 -20.27 -27.45 33.24
CA VAL A 245 -19.94 -27.34 34.68
C VAL A 245 -19.11 -26.08 34.87
N ILE A 246 -19.61 -25.12 35.59
CA ILE A 246 -18.97 -23.83 35.81
C ILE A 246 -17.82 -23.98 36.83
N LYS A 247 -16.60 -23.59 36.42
CA LYS A 247 -15.38 -23.56 37.26
C LYS A 247 -15.04 -22.18 37.75
N GLU A 248 -15.29 -21.16 36.92
CA GLU A 248 -14.94 -19.78 37.21
C GLU A 248 -15.96 -18.85 36.56
N ILE A 249 -16.29 -17.77 37.25
CA ILE A 249 -17.12 -16.69 36.73
C ILE A 249 -16.35 -15.40 36.95
N THR A 250 -16.09 -14.68 35.87
CA THR A 250 -15.40 -13.40 35.94
C THR A 250 -16.16 -12.31 35.21
N LYS A 251 -16.00 -11.08 35.70
CA LYS A 251 -16.57 -9.88 35.13
C LYS A 251 -15.40 -8.98 34.69
N HIS A 252 -15.51 -8.46 33.48
CA HIS A 252 -14.59 -7.41 33.06
C HIS A 252 -14.88 -6.14 33.88
N GLN A 253 -13.88 -5.66 34.60
CA GLN A 253 -13.90 -4.42 35.34
C GLN A 253 -13.02 -3.41 34.66
N GLU A 254 -13.58 -2.26 34.30
CA GLU A 254 -12.83 -1.15 33.72
C GLU A 254 -11.75 -0.69 34.71
N ALA A 255 -10.59 -0.32 34.20
CA ALA A 255 -9.51 0.23 35.01
C ALA A 255 -9.95 1.56 35.64
N GLU A 256 -9.56 1.78 36.87
CA GLU A 256 -9.75 3.08 37.54
C GLU A 256 -8.84 4.15 36.93
N ILE A 257 -9.28 5.39 36.94
CA ILE A 257 -8.46 6.55 36.51
C ILE A 257 -7.46 6.86 37.62
N ASN A 258 -6.35 6.15 37.64
CA ASN A 258 -5.29 6.24 38.64
C ASN A 258 -3.90 6.07 37.99
N GLN A 259 -2.84 6.13 38.81
CA GLN A 259 -1.46 6.06 38.32
C GLN A 259 -1.18 4.76 37.55
N GLU A 260 -1.81 3.63 37.90
CA GLU A 260 -1.62 2.36 37.22
C GLU A 260 -2.11 2.44 35.77
N LEU A 261 -3.28 3.06 35.54
CA LEU A 261 -3.79 3.30 34.19
C LEU A 261 -2.86 4.26 33.41
N PHE A 262 -2.40 5.33 34.05
CA PHE A 262 -1.52 6.32 33.40
C PHE A 262 -0.21 5.66 32.95
N ASP A 263 0.36 4.82 33.80
CA ASP A 263 1.60 4.09 33.50
C ASP A 263 1.40 3.04 32.38
N LYS A 264 0.24 2.39 32.33
CA LYS A 264 -0.09 1.44 31.27
C LYS A 264 -0.27 2.14 29.91
N VAL A 265 -0.86 3.34 29.91
CA VAL A 265 -1.15 4.10 28.67
C VAL A 265 0.06 4.82 28.14
N PHE A 266 0.82 5.51 29.00
CA PHE A 266 1.91 6.42 28.60
C PHE A 266 3.30 5.94 28.98
N GLY A 267 3.41 4.88 29.76
CA GLY A 267 4.66 4.42 30.33
C GLY A 267 4.85 4.91 31.77
N LYS A 268 5.69 4.17 32.51
CA LYS A 268 5.90 4.41 33.94
C LYS A 268 6.42 5.80 34.23
N ASP A 269 5.77 6.49 35.17
CA ASP A 269 6.12 7.82 35.67
C ASP A 269 6.14 8.97 34.62
N VAL A 270 5.61 8.74 33.42
CA VAL A 270 5.53 9.77 32.34
C VAL A 270 4.45 10.80 32.65
N VAL A 271 3.36 10.38 33.28
CA VAL A 271 2.21 11.21 33.62
C VAL A 271 1.92 11.08 35.11
N LYS A 272 1.75 12.22 35.81
CA LYS A 272 1.50 12.25 37.25
C LYS A 272 0.17 12.95 37.56
N GLY A 273 -0.88 12.15 37.60
CA GLY A 273 -2.20 12.64 37.95
C GLY A 273 -3.15 12.85 36.76
N GLU A 274 -4.45 12.91 37.07
CA GLU A 274 -5.52 12.93 36.07
C GLU A 274 -5.47 14.15 35.13
N THR A 275 -5.10 15.32 35.66
CA THR A 275 -5.02 16.55 34.85
C THR A 275 -3.98 16.41 33.73
N GLU A 276 -2.81 15.86 34.06
CA GLU A 276 -1.74 15.64 33.09
C GLU A 276 -2.10 14.50 32.13
N PHE A 277 -2.78 13.46 32.61
CA PHE A 277 -3.29 12.37 31.80
C PHE A 277 -4.25 12.87 30.71
N ARG A 278 -5.23 13.70 31.10
CA ARG A 278 -6.17 14.32 30.17
C ARG A 278 -5.47 15.25 29.18
N ALA A 279 -4.53 16.05 29.64
CA ALA A 279 -3.76 16.92 28.75
C ALA A 279 -2.96 16.13 27.69
N LYS A 280 -2.37 15.01 28.10
CA LYS A 280 -1.61 14.13 27.19
C LYS A 280 -2.51 13.40 26.19
N ILE A 281 -3.71 12.98 26.61
CA ILE A 281 -4.73 12.42 25.71
C ILE A 281 -5.15 13.47 24.67
N ASN A 282 -5.42 14.71 25.09
CA ASN A 282 -5.76 15.80 24.19
C ASN A 282 -4.64 16.10 23.19
N GLU A 283 -3.39 16.12 23.63
CA GLU A 283 -2.24 16.28 22.74
C GLU A 283 -2.18 15.18 21.67
N ASN A 284 -2.40 13.93 22.07
CA ASN A 284 -2.40 12.80 21.13
C ASN A 284 -3.58 12.85 20.15
N LEU A 285 -4.77 13.20 20.63
CA LEU A 285 -5.95 13.39 19.78
C LEU A 285 -5.70 14.52 18.78
N GLN A 286 -5.12 15.66 19.23
CA GLN A 286 -4.77 16.77 18.35
C GLN A 286 -3.82 16.32 17.24
N LYS A 287 -2.76 15.59 17.59
CA LYS A 287 -1.80 15.08 16.58
C LYS A 287 -2.48 14.17 15.58
N SER A 288 -3.30 13.22 16.04
CA SER A 288 -4.00 12.29 15.15
C SER A 288 -4.94 13.04 14.21
N TYR A 289 -5.71 13.99 14.70
CA TYR A 289 -6.64 14.75 13.85
C TYR A 289 -5.96 15.78 12.94
N ILE A 290 -4.75 16.23 13.26
CA ILE A 290 -3.92 17.00 12.31
C ILE A 290 -3.56 16.12 11.11
N ASP A 291 -3.17 14.88 11.35
CA ASP A 291 -2.85 13.94 10.26
C ASP A 291 -4.07 13.66 9.37
N ASP A 292 -5.26 13.49 9.97
CA ASP A 292 -6.51 13.33 9.23
C ASP A 292 -6.86 14.58 8.40
N SER A 293 -6.71 15.76 9.00
CA SER A 293 -6.93 17.05 8.34
C SER A 293 -5.96 17.27 7.17
N ASP A 294 -4.69 16.89 7.35
CA ASP A 294 -3.65 16.95 6.34
C ASP A 294 -3.93 15.98 5.18
N TYR A 295 -4.41 14.81 5.50
CA TYR A 295 -4.84 13.83 4.50
C TYR A 295 -6.02 14.36 3.65
N LYS A 296 -7.05 14.92 4.30
CA LYS A 296 -8.18 15.53 3.56
C LYS A 296 -7.72 16.72 2.70
N PHE A 297 -6.85 17.56 3.25
CA PHE A 297 -6.29 18.67 2.47
C PHE A 297 -5.50 18.19 1.25
N THR A 298 -4.78 17.09 1.37
CA THR A 298 -4.06 16.48 0.24
C THR A 298 -5.03 16.00 -0.85
N ILE A 299 -6.15 15.39 -0.47
CA ILE A 299 -7.20 14.97 -1.41
C ILE A 299 -7.78 16.21 -2.12
N ASP A 300 -8.16 17.25 -1.38
CA ASP A 300 -8.75 18.47 -1.94
C ASP A 300 -7.77 19.20 -2.87
N LEU A 301 -6.50 19.24 -2.50
CA LEU A 301 -5.43 19.81 -3.32
C LEU A 301 -5.28 19.04 -4.65
N LYS A 302 -5.21 17.72 -4.57
CA LYS A 302 -5.12 16.85 -5.75
C LYS A 302 -6.31 17.05 -6.67
N GLU A 303 -7.52 16.97 -6.14
CA GLU A 303 -8.74 17.15 -6.92
C GLU A 303 -8.80 18.54 -7.59
N HIS A 304 -8.43 19.58 -6.88
CA HIS A 304 -8.43 20.95 -7.42
C HIS A 304 -7.50 21.07 -8.64
N PHE A 305 -6.27 20.54 -8.51
CA PHE A 305 -5.29 20.66 -9.59
C PHE A 305 -5.57 19.69 -10.74
N LEU A 306 -6.13 18.52 -10.50
CA LEU A 306 -6.63 17.63 -11.56
C LEU A 306 -7.73 18.30 -12.36
N LYS A 307 -8.66 19.02 -11.71
CA LYS A 307 -9.71 19.81 -12.40
C LYS A 307 -9.11 20.94 -13.25
N LYS A 308 -8.02 21.59 -12.81
CA LYS A 308 -7.33 22.65 -13.60
C LYS A 308 -6.76 22.14 -14.92
N ILE A 309 -6.39 20.87 -14.99
CA ILE A 309 -5.84 20.24 -16.22
C ILE A 309 -6.82 19.23 -16.85
N ALA A 310 -8.11 19.33 -16.55
CA ALA A 310 -9.11 18.39 -17.07
C ALA A 310 -9.17 18.37 -18.61
N ASP A 311 -8.94 19.52 -19.25
CA ASP A 311 -8.97 19.67 -20.71
C ASP A 311 -7.65 19.31 -21.41
N VAL A 312 -6.61 18.94 -20.62
CA VAL A 312 -5.31 18.54 -21.18
C VAL A 312 -5.41 17.13 -21.75
N VAL A 313 -5.12 16.99 -23.02
CA VAL A 313 -5.16 15.70 -23.73
C VAL A 313 -3.89 14.90 -23.43
N PHE A 314 -4.06 13.64 -23.03
CA PHE A 314 -2.98 12.69 -22.79
C PHE A 314 -2.99 11.58 -23.86
N PRO A 315 -1.85 10.91 -24.13
CA PRO A 315 -1.76 9.83 -25.13
C PRO A 315 -2.37 8.52 -24.61
N VAL A 316 -3.69 8.51 -24.38
CA VAL A 316 -4.41 7.41 -23.72
C VAL A 316 -4.18 6.06 -24.41
N ALA A 317 -4.30 6.03 -25.75
CA ALA A 317 -4.12 4.78 -26.51
C ALA A 317 -2.70 4.22 -26.36
N PHE A 318 -1.70 5.10 -26.41
CA PHE A 318 -0.30 4.72 -26.18
C PHE A 318 -0.08 4.21 -24.76
N LEU A 319 -0.58 4.92 -23.75
CA LEU A 319 -0.42 4.54 -22.33
C LEU A 319 -1.05 3.19 -22.02
N LYS A 320 -2.23 2.89 -22.57
CA LYS A 320 -2.88 1.57 -22.40
C LYS A 320 -2.02 0.46 -23.01
N ARG A 321 -1.49 0.65 -24.23
CA ARG A 321 -0.56 -0.31 -24.87
C ARG A 321 0.72 -0.50 -24.06
N TRP A 322 1.28 0.61 -23.56
CA TRP A 322 2.49 0.57 -22.76
C TRP A 322 2.27 -0.20 -21.44
N LEU A 323 1.16 0.01 -20.73
CA LEU A 323 0.84 -0.72 -19.51
C LEU A 323 0.72 -2.23 -19.74
N LEU A 324 0.14 -2.64 -20.88
CA LEU A 324 0.07 -4.05 -21.28
C LEU A 324 1.45 -4.64 -21.57
N ALA A 325 2.32 -3.88 -22.23
CA ALA A 325 3.65 -4.34 -22.59
C ALA A 325 4.61 -4.39 -21.40
N ALA A 326 4.51 -3.42 -20.49
CA ALA A 326 5.40 -3.27 -19.34
C ALA A 326 5.07 -4.22 -18.18
N ASN A 327 3.82 -4.67 -18.07
CA ASN A 327 3.38 -5.46 -16.92
C ASN A 327 2.67 -6.75 -17.35
N ARG A 328 3.32 -7.90 -17.10
CA ARG A 328 2.82 -9.22 -17.48
C ARG A 328 1.50 -9.65 -16.80
N ASP A 329 1.21 -9.06 -15.64
CA ASP A 329 0.00 -9.38 -14.85
C ASP A 329 -1.18 -8.45 -15.21
N MET A 330 -0.97 -7.48 -16.11
CA MET A 330 -1.97 -6.55 -16.58
C MET A 330 -2.75 -7.15 -17.75
N THR A 331 -4.07 -7.02 -17.70
CA THR A 331 -4.99 -7.44 -18.78
C THR A 331 -5.77 -6.23 -19.29
N GLU A 332 -6.31 -6.30 -20.51
CA GLU A 332 -7.15 -5.24 -21.08
C GLU A 332 -8.33 -4.91 -20.16
N GLU A 333 -8.98 -5.92 -19.59
CA GLU A 333 -10.11 -5.73 -18.66
C GLU A 333 -9.70 -4.97 -17.40
N LYS A 334 -8.55 -5.30 -16.80
CA LYS A 334 -8.02 -4.56 -15.64
C LYS A 334 -7.68 -3.11 -15.99
N ILE A 335 -7.09 -2.90 -17.17
CA ILE A 335 -6.78 -1.55 -17.65
C ILE A 335 -8.06 -0.76 -17.82
N ASP A 336 -9.07 -1.29 -18.49
CA ASP A 336 -10.32 -0.56 -18.74
C ASP A 336 -11.04 -0.19 -17.43
N ASN A 337 -10.93 -1.02 -16.40
CA ASN A 337 -11.54 -0.74 -15.10
C ASN A 337 -10.74 0.26 -14.22
N GLU A 338 -9.42 0.32 -14.37
CA GLU A 338 -8.54 1.08 -13.46
C GLU A 338 -7.82 2.26 -14.13
N PHE A 339 -7.88 2.36 -15.45
CA PHE A 339 -7.11 3.32 -16.23
C PHE A 339 -7.33 4.78 -15.81
N ASP A 340 -8.56 5.17 -15.54
CA ASP A 340 -8.86 6.55 -15.14
C ASP A 340 -8.15 6.92 -13.83
N LYS A 341 -8.11 6.00 -12.87
CA LYS A 341 -7.36 6.20 -11.63
C LYS A 341 -5.85 6.27 -11.87
N MET A 342 -5.32 5.38 -12.73
CA MET A 342 -3.91 5.40 -13.10
C MET A 342 -3.53 6.70 -13.81
N LEU A 343 -4.39 7.20 -14.69
CA LEU A 343 -4.20 8.47 -15.38
C LEU A 343 -4.23 9.66 -14.40
N ASP A 344 -5.11 9.64 -13.40
CA ASP A 344 -5.16 10.68 -12.36
C ASP A 344 -3.90 10.64 -11.46
N TYR A 345 -3.33 9.46 -11.18
CA TYR A 345 -2.04 9.37 -10.50
C TYR A 345 -0.91 9.95 -11.35
N LEU A 346 -0.87 9.62 -12.64
CA LEU A 346 0.11 10.16 -13.56
C LEU A 346 0.02 11.69 -13.67
N LYS A 347 -1.21 12.23 -13.84
CA LYS A 347 -1.46 13.66 -13.87
C LYS A 347 -0.98 14.35 -12.61
N TRP A 348 -1.31 13.78 -11.44
CA TRP A 348 -0.88 14.33 -10.16
C TRP A 348 0.64 14.33 -10.01
N ASP A 349 1.32 13.26 -10.46
CA ASP A 349 2.77 13.19 -10.44
C ASP A 349 3.41 14.27 -11.32
N LEU A 350 2.90 14.50 -12.52
CA LEU A 350 3.35 15.56 -13.41
C LEU A 350 3.10 16.97 -12.82
N ILE A 351 1.94 17.18 -12.16
CA ILE A 351 1.64 18.41 -11.44
C ILE A 351 2.67 18.66 -10.34
N LYS A 352 2.93 17.66 -9.49
CA LYS A 352 3.91 17.75 -8.40
C LYS A 352 5.29 18.11 -8.96
N LYS A 353 5.75 17.42 -10.01
CA LYS A 353 7.05 17.67 -10.65
C LYS A 353 7.16 19.09 -11.18
N GLN A 354 6.15 19.58 -11.87
CA GLN A 354 6.16 20.94 -12.41
C GLN A 354 6.20 22.00 -11.30
N ILE A 355 5.43 21.80 -10.22
CA ILE A 355 5.45 22.69 -9.04
C ILE A 355 6.81 22.68 -8.39
N ALA A 356 7.42 21.51 -8.21
CA ALA A 356 8.73 21.35 -7.62
C ALA A 356 9.82 22.04 -8.46
N GLU A 357 9.82 21.87 -9.76
CA GLU A 357 10.76 22.53 -10.67
C GLU A 357 10.65 24.05 -10.61
N LYS A 358 9.43 24.60 -10.65
CA LYS A 358 9.19 26.05 -10.55
C LYS A 358 9.65 26.65 -9.24
N ASN A 359 9.61 25.87 -8.15
CA ASN A 359 9.97 26.32 -6.81
C ASN A 359 11.38 25.84 -6.39
N THR A 360 12.13 25.19 -7.26
CA THR A 360 13.48 24.67 -6.97
C THR A 360 13.48 23.77 -5.71
N LEU A 361 12.44 22.94 -5.58
CA LEU A 361 12.25 22.09 -4.41
C LEU A 361 13.15 20.87 -4.50
N SER A 362 14.01 20.66 -3.52
CA SER A 362 14.90 19.51 -3.39
C SER A 362 14.44 18.59 -2.26
N ILE A 363 14.69 17.31 -2.40
CA ILE A 363 14.44 16.31 -1.36
C ILE A 363 15.77 15.90 -0.76
N GLU A 364 15.92 16.16 0.54
CA GLU A 364 17.12 15.82 1.29
C GLU A 364 16.96 14.46 2.00
N ASN A 365 18.06 13.84 2.39
CA ASN A 365 18.04 12.56 3.12
C ASN A 365 17.25 12.65 4.44
N GLU A 366 17.23 13.83 5.07
CA GLU A 366 16.48 14.10 6.31
C GLU A 366 14.97 14.00 6.07
N ASP A 367 14.46 14.42 4.92
CA ASP A 367 13.04 14.34 4.56
C ASP A 367 12.61 12.87 4.43
N VAL A 368 13.44 12.07 3.76
CA VAL A 368 13.19 10.65 3.57
C VAL A 368 13.27 9.90 4.90
N MET A 369 14.26 10.25 5.74
CA MET A 369 14.40 9.71 7.10
C MET A 369 13.20 10.07 7.98
N ALA A 370 12.65 11.27 7.87
CA ALA A 370 11.45 11.68 8.61
C ALA A 370 10.24 10.81 8.24
N CYS A 371 10.05 10.52 6.94
CA CYS A 371 9.02 9.59 6.48
C CYS A 371 9.24 8.17 7.00
N ALA A 372 10.47 7.66 6.97
CA ALA A 372 10.80 6.35 7.50
C ALA A 372 10.53 6.24 9.01
N LYS A 373 10.86 7.28 9.79
CA LYS A 373 10.54 7.36 11.23
C LYS A 373 9.03 7.39 11.49
N GLN A 374 8.25 8.06 10.65
CA GLN A 374 6.79 8.08 10.76
C GLN A 374 6.20 6.67 10.53
N ILE A 375 6.64 5.98 9.48
CA ILE A 375 6.22 4.59 9.21
C ILE A 375 6.63 3.67 10.36
N ALA A 376 7.85 3.81 10.87
CA ALA A 376 8.33 3.03 12.00
C ALA A 376 7.40 3.20 13.23
N ARG A 377 7.04 4.44 13.57
CA ARG A 377 6.11 4.71 14.68
C ARG A 377 4.73 4.10 14.47
N ILE A 378 4.18 4.19 13.25
CA ILE A 378 2.89 3.57 12.92
C ILE A 378 2.94 2.04 13.08
N GLN A 379 3.99 1.39 12.57
CA GLN A 379 4.16 -0.06 12.69
C GLN A 379 4.29 -0.50 14.16
N PHE A 380 5.09 0.21 14.95
CA PHE A 380 5.21 -0.10 16.38
C PHE A 380 3.90 0.13 17.14
N ALA A 381 3.15 1.18 16.79
CA ALA A 381 1.85 1.47 17.41
C ALA A 381 0.84 0.33 17.16
N GLN A 382 0.87 -0.34 15.99
CA GLN A 382 0.03 -1.51 15.71
C GLN A 382 0.30 -2.69 16.66
N TYR A 383 1.51 -2.77 17.21
CA TYR A 383 1.89 -3.75 18.24
C TYR A 383 1.73 -3.22 19.67
N GLY A 384 1.03 -2.08 19.85
CA GLY A 384 0.81 -1.47 21.16
C GLY A 384 2.01 -0.70 21.73
N MET A 385 3.08 -0.51 20.94
CA MET A 385 4.30 0.18 21.34
C MET A 385 4.25 1.66 20.96
N ASN A 386 3.49 2.46 21.72
CA ASN A 386 3.25 3.87 21.40
C ASN A 386 4.35 4.83 21.88
N ASN A 387 5.16 4.42 22.87
CA ASN A 387 6.16 5.25 23.51
C ASN A 387 7.56 4.63 23.40
N LEU A 388 8.15 4.71 22.22
CA LEU A 388 9.50 4.19 21.99
C LEU A 388 10.55 5.29 22.10
N PRO A 389 11.76 4.97 22.60
CA PRO A 389 12.89 5.87 22.51
C PRO A 389 13.19 6.24 21.05
N ASP A 390 13.52 7.51 20.79
CA ASP A 390 13.79 7.99 19.43
C ASP A 390 14.92 7.21 18.75
N GLU A 391 15.92 6.75 19.50
CA GLU A 391 17.01 5.89 19.00
C GLU A 391 16.48 4.58 18.41
N MET A 392 15.49 3.95 19.04
CA MET A 392 14.89 2.69 18.55
C MET A 392 14.10 2.93 17.27
N VAL A 393 13.36 4.04 17.21
CA VAL A 393 12.63 4.46 16.00
C VAL A 393 13.60 4.75 14.87
N GLU A 394 14.70 5.43 15.15
CA GLU A 394 15.73 5.77 14.16
C GLU A 394 16.43 4.53 13.60
N ASN A 395 16.85 3.62 14.47
CA ASN A 395 17.48 2.36 14.06
C ASN A 395 16.55 1.50 13.19
N TYR A 396 15.24 1.51 13.48
CA TYR A 396 14.27 0.79 12.68
C TYR A 396 14.00 1.50 11.34
N ALA A 397 13.91 2.83 11.35
CA ALA A 397 13.77 3.63 10.15
C ALA A 397 14.94 3.42 9.17
N GLN A 398 16.17 3.32 9.67
CA GLN A 398 17.34 2.98 8.85
C GLN A 398 17.19 1.62 8.17
N LYS A 399 16.70 0.60 8.89
CA LYS A 399 16.44 -0.72 8.30
C LYS A 399 15.38 -0.70 7.20
N ILE A 400 14.36 0.16 7.33
CA ILE A 400 13.36 0.36 6.27
C ILE A 400 14.03 0.98 5.03
N LEU A 401 14.93 1.94 5.21
CA LEU A 401 15.67 2.59 4.12
C LEU A 401 16.70 1.69 3.40
N GLU A 402 17.18 0.64 4.06
CA GLU A 402 18.08 -0.34 3.45
C GLU A 402 17.36 -1.28 2.46
N GLN A 403 16.04 -1.34 2.50
CA GLN A 403 15.24 -2.12 1.55
C GLN A 403 15.03 -1.31 0.27
N GLU A 404 15.59 -1.79 -0.86
CA GLU A 404 15.54 -1.08 -2.16
C GLU A 404 14.12 -0.68 -2.58
N ASN A 405 13.14 -1.57 -2.41
CA ASN A 405 11.74 -1.29 -2.76
C ASN A 405 11.14 -0.16 -1.90
N SER A 406 11.46 -0.14 -0.61
CA SER A 406 10.93 0.87 0.34
C SER A 406 11.55 2.25 0.13
N LYS A 407 12.78 2.32 -0.37
CA LYS A 407 13.50 3.58 -0.55
C LYS A 407 12.83 4.50 -1.57
N ASN A 408 12.38 3.95 -2.70
CA ASN A 408 11.69 4.72 -3.74
C ASN A 408 10.34 5.22 -3.23
N ASP A 409 9.57 4.37 -2.54
CA ASP A 409 8.27 4.75 -1.98
C ASP A 409 8.41 5.85 -0.93
N LEU A 410 9.45 5.77 -0.09
CA LEU A 410 9.75 6.80 0.91
C LEU A 410 10.17 8.11 0.29
N TYR A 411 10.95 8.06 -0.79
CA TYR A 411 11.33 9.26 -1.53
C TYR A 411 10.11 9.96 -2.15
N GLU A 412 9.23 9.19 -2.81
CA GLU A 412 7.98 9.71 -3.37
C GLU A 412 7.06 10.29 -2.29
N LYS A 413 7.00 9.65 -1.11
CA LYS A 413 6.23 10.17 0.02
C LYS A 413 6.82 11.46 0.60
N ALA A 414 8.14 11.53 0.73
CA ALA A 414 8.84 12.75 1.17
C ALA A 414 8.63 13.90 0.17
N PHE A 415 8.68 13.58 -1.11
CA PHE A 415 8.41 14.53 -2.20
C PHE A 415 6.98 15.08 -2.10
N GLU A 416 5.99 14.19 -1.98
CA GLU A 416 4.59 14.60 -1.81
C GLU A 416 4.40 15.48 -0.58
N ASN A 417 4.95 15.09 0.57
CA ASN A 417 4.86 15.86 1.80
C ASN A 417 5.44 17.27 1.65
N LYS A 418 6.57 17.43 0.95
CA LYS A 418 7.15 18.75 0.68
C LYS A 418 6.29 19.60 -0.25
N VAL A 419 5.72 19.00 -1.28
CA VAL A 419 4.79 19.71 -2.19
C VAL A 419 3.56 20.18 -1.42
N ILE A 420 3.01 19.36 -0.53
CA ILE A 420 1.85 19.71 0.31
C ILE A 420 2.20 20.83 1.30
N ALA A 421 3.38 20.77 1.93
CA ALA A 421 3.85 21.82 2.82
C ALA A 421 3.98 23.15 2.06
N LEU A 422 4.58 23.13 0.88
CA LEU A 422 4.69 24.30 0.01
C LEU A 422 3.30 24.84 -0.41
N ALA A 423 2.35 23.96 -0.70
CA ALA A 423 0.98 24.34 -1.01
C ALA A 423 0.35 25.13 0.16
N LYS A 424 0.48 24.63 1.40
CA LYS A 424 -0.05 25.32 2.60
C LYS A 424 0.54 26.72 2.80
N GLU A 425 1.75 26.98 2.32
CA GLU A 425 2.41 28.29 2.43
C GLU A 425 1.99 29.25 1.30
N GLN A 426 1.82 28.73 0.10
CA GLN A 426 1.64 29.56 -1.12
C GLN A 426 0.19 29.79 -1.51
N ILE A 427 -0.75 28.89 -1.14
CA ILE A 427 -2.17 29.07 -1.41
C ILE A 427 -2.89 29.72 -0.23
N LYS A 428 -4.13 30.13 -0.42
CA LYS A 428 -5.00 30.61 0.65
C LYS A 428 -5.68 29.41 1.32
N VAL A 429 -5.24 29.10 2.54
CA VAL A 429 -5.82 28.03 3.37
C VAL A 429 -6.96 28.59 4.22
N SER A 430 -8.20 28.16 3.94
CA SER A 430 -9.40 28.57 4.67
C SER A 430 -9.70 27.57 5.79
N LYS A 431 -9.33 27.91 7.03
CA LYS A 431 -9.56 27.04 8.20
C LYS A 431 -11.05 26.99 8.54
N LYS A 432 -11.60 25.77 8.66
CA LYS A 432 -12.99 25.50 9.05
C LYS A 432 -12.99 24.53 10.21
N ASN A 433 -13.62 24.91 11.32
CA ASN A 433 -13.82 24.01 12.44
C ASN A 433 -14.99 23.07 12.15
N VAL A 434 -14.82 21.79 12.41
CA VAL A 434 -15.81 20.75 12.19
C VAL A 434 -15.78 19.74 13.33
N SER A 435 -16.92 19.08 13.58
CA SER A 435 -16.95 17.91 14.45
C SER A 435 -16.37 16.67 13.75
N VAL A 436 -16.08 15.62 14.53
CA VAL A 436 -15.61 14.31 13.98
C VAL A 436 -16.68 13.72 13.04
N GLU A 437 -17.96 13.83 13.40
CA GLU A 437 -19.08 13.33 12.61
C GLU A 437 -19.21 14.06 11.27
N GLU A 438 -19.03 15.40 11.27
CA GLU A 438 -19.03 16.19 10.04
C GLU A 438 -17.83 15.87 9.16
N PHE A 439 -16.65 15.70 9.76
CA PHE A 439 -15.44 15.35 9.05
C PHE A 439 -15.54 13.97 8.36
N ASN A 440 -16.09 12.98 9.06
CA ASN A 440 -16.27 11.63 8.51
C ASN A 440 -17.21 11.59 7.29
N LYS A 441 -18.16 12.54 7.17
CA LYS A 441 -19.05 12.63 6.01
C LYS A 441 -18.31 12.99 4.70
N PHE A 442 -17.12 13.58 4.78
CA PHE A 442 -16.33 13.88 3.57
C PHE A 442 -15.74 12.63 2.89
N PHE A 443 -15.83 11.47 3.52
CA PHE A 443 -15.31 10.20 3.00
C PHE A 443 -16.40 9.15 2.72
N GLN A 444 -17.67 9.51 2.90
CA GLN A 444 -18.83 8.71 2.55
C GLN A 444 -19.33 9.05 1.14
#